data_3bed6fdb37c0ae630a89ec876dd358cb
#
_entry.id   3bed6fdb37c0ae630a89ec876dd358cb
#
_cell.length_a   1.000
_cell.length_b   1.000
_cell.length_c   1.000
_cell.angle_alpha   90.00
_cell.angle_beta   90.00
_cell.angle_gamma   90.00
#
_symmetry.space_group_name_H-M   'P 1'
#
loop_
_entity.id
_entity.type
_entity.pdbx_description
1 polymer ?
#
loop_
_entity_poly.entity_id
_entity_poly.type
_entity_poly.pdbx_seq_one_letter_code
_entity_poly.pdbx_strand_id
1 'polypeptide(L)'
;MDRHKQPLAKNRLQFDVHMYIDELRSLFYTHYMRLKSGRRMSRAEQDELGRMARYQVVSNLTMQVSLRLGQPLVLDEKKFHTHYYKRRFTPMAVIQDLSPEQLAKFVEQIHSVPGVDLSVNPVRTYPNGDMAFHTLGYLRRDDDPDSGSEMPVHFRYRLPDYIGVDGLEGVYDTLLRGEAGAKSIRVNNISYRTSEDVWAWPEAGYDIVLSLDRDIQLAAEAALEANGPETRGAVVVMEPHTGDLMALVSLPGF
;
A
#
# COMPACT_ATOMS: atom_id res chain seq x y z
N MET A 1 -12.44 -15.87 8.84
CA MET A 1 -12.23 -17.35 8.95
C MET A 1 -13.57 -18.05 8.78
N ASP A 2 -13.57 -19.31 8.32
CA ASP A 2 -14.77 -20.14 8.29
C ASP A 2 -15.12 -20.70 9.69
N ARG A 3 -16.18 -21.50 9.80
CA ARG A 3 -16.63 -22.12 11.06
C ARG A 3 -15.59 -23.05 11.69
N HIS A 4 -14.65 -23.59 10.90
CA HIS A 4 -13.55 -24.45 11.33
C HIS A 4 -12.24 -23.68 11.53
N LYS A 5 -12.30 -22.34 11.55
CA LYS A 5 -11.15 -21.43 11.65
C LYS A 5 -10.15 -21.54 10.48
N GLN A 6 -10.60 -22.05 9.33
CA GLN A 6 -9.82 -21.99 8.12
C GLN A 6 -9.84 -20.56 7.55
N PRO A 7 -8.70 -20.02 7.11
CA PRO A 7 -8.64 -18.64 6.65
C PRO A 7 -9.35 -18.47 5.29
N LEU A 8 -10.41 -17.66 5.27
CA LEU A 8 -11.07 -17.19 4.04
C LEU A 8 -10.36 -15.95 3.49
N ALA A 9 -9.90 -15.11 4.38
CA ALA A 9 -9.03 -13.98 4.09
C ALA A 9 -7.99 -13.87 5.21
N LYS A 10 -6.76 -13.46 4.88
CA LYS A 10 -5.65 -13.29 5.83
C LYS A 10 -4.76 -12.13 5.42
N ASN A 11 -4.06 -11.55 6.39
CA ASN A 11 -3.02 -10.57 6.11
C ASN A 11 -1.68 -11.31 5.87
N ARG A 12 -0.94 -10.88 4.86
CA ARG A 12 0.47 -11.23 4.67
C ARG A 12 1.34 -9.99 4.80
N LEU A 13 2.57 -10.16 5.21
CA LEU A 13 3.53 -9.08 5.19
C LEU A 13 3.97 -8.82 3.74
N GLN A 14 3.91 -7.56 3.35
CA GLN A 14 4.43 -7.05 2.11
C GLN A 14 5.61 -6.15 2.41
N PHE A 15 6.68 -6.33 1.67
CA PHE A 15 7.90 -5.56 1.80
C PHE A 15 7.99 -4.58 0.64
N ASP A 16 7.97 -3.28 0.96
CA ASP A 16 8.00 -2.19 -0.02
C ASP A 16 9.28 -1.37 0.13
N VAL A 17 9.82 -0.91 -0.99
CA VAL A 17 10.93 0.06 -0.99
C VAL A 17 10.36 1.46 -1.06
N HIS A 18 10.62 2.26 -0.07
CA HIS A 18 10.22 3.64 0.03
C HIS A 18 11.41 4.59 -0.13
N MET A 19 11.15 5.76 -0.73
CA MET A 19 12.12 6.85 -0.83
C MET A 19 11.62 8.08 -0.08
N TYR A 20 12.43 8.58 0.85
CA TYR A 20 12.18 9.78 1.64
C TYR A 20 12.73 10.99 0.89
N ILE A 21 11.89 11.64 0.10
CA ILE A 21 12.28 12.74 -0.79
C ILE A 21 12.83 13.93 -0.03
N ASP A 22 12.34 14.14 1.19
CA ASP A 22 12.77 15.27 2.02
C ASP A 22 14.24 15.13 2.47
N GLU A 23 14.74 13.93 2.63
CA GLU A 23 16.14 13.64 2.97
C GLU A 23 17.12 13.94 1.81
N LEU A 24 16.60 14.10 0.59
CA LEU A 24 17.42 14.31 -0.60
C LEU A 24 17.70 15.79 -0.93
N ARG A 25 17.29 16.73 -0.06
CA ARG A 25 17.41 18.17 -0.34
C ARG A 25 18.85 18.61 -0.64
N SER A 26 19.83 18.08 0.08
CA SER A 26 21.25 18.40 -0.18
C SER A 26 21.70 17.92 -1.55
N LEU A 27 21.26 16.75 -1.98
CA LEU A 27 21.53 16.21 -3.31
C LEU A 27 20.84 17.04 -4.41
N PHE A 28 19.60 17.46 -4.17
CA PHE A 28 18.88 18.34 -5.08
C PHE A 28 19.61 19.67 -5.26
N TYR A 29 20.04 20.29 -4.15
CA TYR A 29 20.77 21.55 -4.22
C TYR A 29 22.11 21.42 -4.94
N THR A 30 22.90 20.40 -4.61
CA THR A 30 24.19 20.15 -5.26
C THR A 30 24.03 19.92 -6.76
N HIS A 31 23.03 19.11 -7.13
CA HIS A 31 22.77 18.84 -8.54
C HIS A 31 22.26 20.08 -9.29
N TYR A 32 21.35 20.86 -8.67
CA TYR A 32 20.88 22.14 -9.21
C TYR A 32 22.04 23.11 -9.45
N MET A 33 22.93 23.27 -8.47
CA MET A 33 24.09 24.19 -8.61
C MET A 33 25.02 23.75 -9.73
N ARG A 34 25.23 22.45 -9.90
CA ARG A 34 26.02 21.91 -11.02
C ARG A 34 25.38 22.23 -12.38
N LEU A 35 24.07 22.08 -12.51
CA LEU A 35 23.34 22.39 -13.74
C LEU A 35 23.30 23.88 -14.03
N LYS A 36 23.18 24.72 -12.99
CA LYS A 36 23.16 26.17 -13.11
C LYS A 36 24.49 26.74 -13.65
N SER A 37 25.60 26.15 -13.27
CA SER A 37 26.96 26.46 -13.78
C SER A 37 27.25 27.96 -13.93
N GLY A 38 26.87 28.78 -12.93
CA GLY A 38 27.10 30.21 -12.91
C GLY A 38 26.25 31.05 -13.87
N ARG A 39 25.33 30.47 -14.64
CA ARG A 39 24.48 31.21 -15.60
C ARG A 39 23.50 32.13 -14.85
N ARG A 40 23.31 33.34 -15.41
CA ARG A 40 22.21 34.22 -15.01
C ARG A 40 20.91 33.66 -15.62
N MET A 41 19.91 33.46 -14.81
CA MET A 41 18.62 32.86 -15.20
C MET A 41 17.48 33.69 -14.61
N SER A 42 16.39 33.79 -15.35
CA SER A 42 15.13 34.31 -14.84
C SER A 42 14.55 33.41 -13.74
N ARG A 43 13.59 33.90 -12.99
CA ARG A 43 12.94 33.13 -11.92
C ARG A 43 12.26 31.87 -12.49
N ALA A 44 11.58 31.99 -13.62
CA ALA A 44 10.91 30.85 -14.28
C ALA A 44 11.90 29.76 -14.72
N GLU A 45 13.05 30.16 -15.29
CA GLU A 45 14.12 29.22 -15.67
C GLU A 45 14.75 28.55 -14.45
N GLN A 46 14.89 29.27 -13.32
CA GLN A 46 15.41 28.69 -12.08
C GLN A 46 14.42 27.66 -11.49
N ASP A 47 13.13 27.94 -11.52
CA ASP A 47 12.09 27.04 -11.04
C ASP A 47 12.03 25.75 -11.89
N GLU A 48 12.12 25.89 -13.21
CA GLU A 48 12.15 24.77 -14.14
C GLU A 48 13.42 23.93 -13.97
N LEU A 49 14.59 24.57 -13.90
CA LEU A 49 15.85 23.88 -13.62
C LEU A 49 15.82 23.14 -12.28
N GLY A 50 15.22 23.76 -11.25
CA GLY A 50 15.03 23.14 -9.95
C GLY A 50 14.13 21.91 -10.01
N ARG A 51 13.06 21.97 -10.81
CA ARG A 51 12.15 20.84 -11.05
C ARG A 51 12.89 19.68 -11.74
N MET A 52 13.61 19.99 -12.81
CA MET A 52 14.41 19.02 -13.55
C MET A 52 15.51 18.39 -12.68
N ALA A 53 16.23 19.20 -11.89
CA ALA A 53 17.29 18.71 -11.01
C ALA A 53 16.77 17.70 -9.99
N ARG A 54 15.62 17.97 -9.37
CA ARG A 54 14.99 17.04 -8.42
C ARG A 54 14.61 15.73 -9.08
N TYR A 55 13.95 15.79 -10.23
CA TYR A 55 13.57 14.59 -10.97
C TYR A 55 14.78 13.74 -11.37
N GLN A 56 15.84 14.36 -11.89
CA GLN A 56 17.05 13.64 -12.28
C GLN A 56 17.72 12.93 -11.11
N VAL A 57 17.79 13.56 -9.94
CA VAL A 57 18.37 12.93 -8.75
C VAL A 57 17.56 11.70 -8.35
N VAL A 58 16.22 11.83 -8.23
CA VAL A 58 15.36 10.72 -7.82
C VAL A 58 15.35 9.61 -8.88
N SER A 59 15.32 9.96 -10.17
CA SER A 59 15.41 9.00 -11.26
C SER A 59 16.73 8.20 -11.22
N ASN A 60 17.86 8.88 -10.96
CA ASN A 60 19.16 8.22 -10.81
C ASN A 60 19.20 7.26 -9.61
N LEU A 61 18.62 7.67 -8.47
CA LEU A 61 18.53 6.79 -7.29
C LEU A 61 17.60 5.59 -7.55
N THR A 62 16.46 5.81 -8.21
CA THR A 62 15.56 4.74 -8.65
C THR A 62 16.27 3.76 -9.58
N MET A 63 17.08 4.26 -10.51
CA MET A 63 17.89 3.41 -11.39
C MET A 63 18.95 2.62 -10.63
N GLN A 64 19.58 3.20 -9.61
CA GLN A 64 20.51 2.45 -8.76
C GLN A 64 19.82 1.31 -8.00
N VAL A 65 18.61 1.55 -7.46
CA VAL A 65 17.77 0.52 -6.85
C VAL A 65 17.41 -0.56 -7.86
N SER A 66 16.98 -0.16 -9.07
CA SER A 66 16.66 -1.04 -10.20
C SER A 66 17.79 -2.00 -10.54
N LEU A 67 19.00 -1.47 -10.70
CA LEU A 67 20.18 -2.27 -11.05
C LEU A 67 20.54 -3.29 -9.96
N ARG A 68 20.44 -2.90 -8.68
CA ARG A 68 20.76 -3.80 -7.55
C ARG A 68 19.74 -4.91 -7.39
N LEU A 69 18.47 -4.62 -7.65
CA LEU A 69 17.40 -5.62 -7.53
C LEU A 69 17.24 -6.47 -8.79
N GLY A 70 17.88 -6.07 -9.89
CA GLY A 70 17.72 -6.76 -11.18
C GLY A 70 16.33 -6.60 -11.80
N GLN A 71 15.59 -5.56 -11.39
CA GLN A 71 14.24 -5.28 -11.88
C GLN A 71 14.21 -3.90 -12.54
N PRO A 72 13.70 -3.77 -13.80
CA PRO A 72 13.60 -2.49 -14.45
C PRO A 72 12.57 -1.60 -13.75
N LEU A 73 13.02 -0.43 -13.29
CA LEU A 73 12.18 0.57 -12.64
C LEU A 73 12.22 1.87 -13.42
N VAL A 74 11.07 2.44 -13.67
CA VAL A 74 10.93 3.74 -14.31
C VAL A 74 10.15 4.67 -13.39
N LEU A 75 10.76 5.79 -13.04
CA LEU A 75 10.11 6.84 -12.27
C LEU A 75 9.14 7.64 -13.15
N ASP A 76 7.86 7.64 -12.81
CA ASP A 76 6.87 8.51 -13.46
C ASP A 76 7.07 9.95 -12.99
N GLU A 77 7.41 10.85 -13.93
CA GLU A 77 7.69 12.25 -13.65
C GLU A 77 6.48 12.98 -13.05
N LYS A 78 5.27 12.72 -13.55
CA LYS A 78 4.05 13.38 -13.07
C LYS A 78 3.72 12.95 -11.65
N LYS A 79 3.80 11.63 -11.37
CA LYS A 79 3.60 11.08 -10.01
C LYS A 79 4.62 11.64 -9.05
N PHE A 80 5.90 11.68 -9.42
CA PHE A 80 6.95 12.27 -8.61
C PHE A 80 6.67 13.74 -8.26
N HIS A 81 6.37 14.58 -9.25
CA HIS A 81 6.10 15.99 -9.01
C HIS A 81 4.84 16.19 -8.15
N THR A 82 3.78 15.44 -8.38
CA THR A 82 2.58 15.49 -7.55
C THR A 82 2.90 15.15 -6.10
N HIS A 83 3.67 14.08 -5.88
CA HIS A 83 4.10 13.68 -4.55
C HIS A 83 4.98 14.75 -3.88
N TYR A 84 5.98 15.28 -4.61
CA TYR A 84 6.88 16.32 -4.10
C TYR A 84 6.14 17.58 -3.63
N TYR A 85 5.14 18.03 -4.36
CA TYR A 85 4.40 19.25 -4.01
C TYR A 85 3.33 19.03 -2.94
N LYS A 86 2.65 17.89 -2.94
CA LYS A 86 1.54 17.63 -2.03
C LYS A 86 1.98 16.90 -0.75
N ARG A 87 2.92 15.96 -0.85
CA ARG A 87 3.20 14.98 0.22
C ARG A 87 4.71 14.70 0.41
N ARG A 88 5.58 15.66 0.19
CA ARG A 88 7.05 15.45 0.22
C ARG A 88 7.62 14.90 1.52
N PHE A 89 6.90 15.07 2.64
CA PHE A 89 7.32 14.57 3.96
C PHE A 89 6.88 13.12 4.22
N THR A 90 6.01 12.57 3.36
CA THR A 90 5.66 11.17 3.41
C THR A 90 6.57 10.36 2.48
N PRO A 91 6.85 9.09 2.80
CA PRO A 91 7.64 8.24 1.93
C PRO A 91 6.91 8.00 0.60
N MET A 92 7.67 8.01 -0.50
CA MET A 92 7.18 7.65 -1.82
C MET A 92 7.52 6.19 -2.11
N ALA A 93 6.53 5.36 -2.41
CA ALA A 93 6.77 3.99 -2.82
C ALA A 93 7.48 3.94 -4.18
N VAL A 94 8.62 3.26 -4.23
CA VAL A 94 9.42 3.03 -5.44
C VAL A 94 9.16 1.64 -6.00
N ILE A 95 9.11 0.65 -5.13
CA ILE A 95 8.75 -0.75 -5.45
C ILE A 95 7.77 -1.21 -4.39
N GLN A 96 6.81 -2.01 -4.81
CA GLN A 96 5.90 -2.70 -3.93
C GLN A 96 6.06 -4.20 -4.08
N ASP A 97 5.86 -4.92 -2.98
CA ASP A 97 5.82 -6.39 -2.95
C ASP A 97 7.10 -7.05 -3.44
N LEU A 98 8.21 -6.78 -2.75
CA LEU A 98 9.48 -7.46 -3.02
C LEU A 98 9.35 -8.96 -2.86
N SER A 99 9.87 -9.71 -3.83
CA SER A 99 10.05 -11.15 -3.67
C SER A 99 11.09 -11.44 -2.56
N PRO A 100 11.07 -12.66 -1.97
CA PRO A 100 12.07 -13.03 -0.96
C PRO A 100 13.53 -12.87 -1.43
N GLU A 101 13.79 -13.13 -2.71
CA GLU A 101 15.11 -12.95 -3.31
C GLU A 101 15.49 -11.48 -3.44
N GLN A 102 14.53 -10.64 -3.84
CA GLN A 102 14.74 -9.19 -3.93
C GLN A 102 14.92 -8.58 -2.55
N LEU A 103 14.15 -9.04 -1.55
CA LEU A 103 14.30 -8.61 -0.16
C LEU A 103 15.71 -8.93 0.37
N ALA A 104 16.20 -10.13 0.13
CA ALA A 104 17.55 -10.52 0.54
C ALA A 104 18.62 -9.61 -0.09
N LYS A 105 18.56 -9.39 -1.41
CA LYS A 105 19.47 -8.48 -2.13
C LYS A 105 19.36 -7.03 -1.62
N PHE A 106 18.13 -6.59 -1.32
CA PHE A 106 17.89 -5.25 -0.81
C PHE A 106 18.57 -5.05 0.55
N VAL A 107 18.31 -5.93 1.50
CA VAL A 107 18.86 -5.84 2.86
C VAL A 107 20.41 -5.87 2.85
N GLU A 108 21.01 -6.66 1.96
CA GLU A 108 22.46 -6.77 1.82
C GLU A 108 23.10 -5.49 1.23
N GLN A 109 22.45 -4.80 0.31
CA GLN A 109 23.08 -3.77 -0.53
C GLN A 109 22.57 -2.34 -0.32
N ILE A 110 21.45 -2.17 0.37
CA ILE A 110 20.71 -0.89 0.33
C ILE A 110 21.30 0.22 1.21
N HIS A 111 22.06 -0.12 2.24
CA HIS A 111 22.65 0.88 3.17
C HIS A 111 23.46 1.98 2.48
N SER A 112 23.71 1.87 1.17
CA SER A 112 24.47 2.82 0.38
C SER A 112 23.63 3.76 -0.47
N VAL A 113 22.29 3.65 -0.49
CA VAL A 113 21.41 4.55 -1.27
C VAL A 113 20.73 5.55 -0.34
N PRO A 114 21.05 6.85 -0.48
CA PRO A 114 20.48 7.87 0.40
C PRO A 114 18.96 7.97 0.29
N GLY A 115 18.30 8.13 1.42
CA GLY A 115 16.85 8.35 1.49
C GLY A 115 16.00 7.17 1.05
N VAL A 116 16.57 5.97 0.92
CA VAL A 116 15.84 4.75 0.55
C VAL A 116 15.77 3.81 1.75
N ASP A 117 14.59 3.30 2.05
CA ASP A 117 14.35 2.42 3.19
C ASP A 117 13.32 1.33 2.87
N LEU A 118 13.31 0.28 3.68
CA LEU A 118 12.35 -0.82 3.61
C LEU A 118 11.14 -0.51 4.50
N SER A 119 9.96 -0.66 3.94
CA SER A 119 8.70 -0.60 4.68
C SER A 119 8.04 -1.96 4.69
N VAL A 120 7.50 -2.34 5.83
CA VAL A 120 6.75 -3.60 5.99
C VAL A 120 5.29 -3.24 6.25
N ASN A 121 4.41 -3.67 5.35
CA ASN A 121 2.99 -3.37 5.42
C ASN A 121 2.17 -4.67 5.39
N PRO A 122 1.10 -4.80 6.19
CA PRO A 122 0.17 -5.90 6.06
C PRO A 122 -0.70 -5.68 4.80
N VAL A 123 -0.84 -6.72 3.97
CA VAL A 123 -1.71 -6.70 2.80
C VAL A 123 -2.68 -7.86 2.86
N ARG A 124 -3.94 -7.58 2.59
CA ARG A 124 -5.01 -8.57 2.58
C ARG A 124 -4.85 -9.53 1.40
N THR A 125 -4.98 -10.81 1.66
CA THR A 125 -4.94 -11.87 0.65
C THR A 125 -6.10 -12.83 0.87
N TYR A 126 -6.60 -13.37 -0.23
CA TYR A 126 -7.70 -14.34 -0.26
C TYR A 126 -7.13 -15.68 -0.76
N PRO A 127 -6.83 -16.64 0.17
CA PRO A 127 -6.13 -17.88 -0.19
C PRO A 127 -6.91 -18.77 -1.16
N ASN A 128 -8.24 -18.63 -1.18
CA ASN A 128 -9.14 -19.44 -2.01
C ASN A 128 -9.61 -18.67 -3.28
N GLY A 129 -8.86 -17.64 -3.70
CA GLY A 129 -9.22 -16.85 -4.89
C GLY A 129 -10.49 -16.04 -4.66
N ASP A 130 -11.41 -16.15 -5.60
CA ASP A 130 -12.70 -15.44 -5.65
C ASP A 130 -13.84 -16.13 -4.87
N MET A 131 -13.53 -17.23 -4.15
CA MET A 131 -14.50 -17.93 -3.31
C MET A 131 -15.22 -16.97 -2.36
N ALA A 132 -16.56 -17.05 -2.32
CA ALA A 132 -17.44 -16.23 -1.49
C ALA A 132 -17.21 -14.70 -1.66
N PHE A 133 -16.74 -14.26 -2.82
CA PHE A 133 -16.37 -12.85 -3.08
C PHE A 133 -17.49 -11.86 -2.73
N HIS A 134 -18.73 -12.15 -3.13
CA HIS A 134 -19.89 -11.29 -2.82
C HIS A 134 -20.18 -11.16 -1.32
N THR A 135 -19.83 -12.19 -0.54
CA THR A 135 -19.98 -12.19 0.92
C THR A 135 -18.81 -11.52 1.61
N LEU A 136 -17.59 -11.89 1.22
CA LEU A 136 -16.37 -11.33 1.82
C LEU A 136 -16.18 -9.87 1.44
N GLY A 137 -16.43 -9.52 0.18
CA GLY A 137 -16.16 -8.19 -0.35
C GLY A 137 -14.68 -7.99 -0.67
N TYR A 138 -14.29 -6.72 -0.80
CA TYR A 138 -12.92 -6.36 -1.20
C TYR A 138 -12.46 -5.07 -0.54
N LEU A 139 -11.14 -4.89 -0.56
CA LEU A 139 -10.49 -3.67 -0.09
C LEU A 139 -10.09 -2.79 -1.28
N ARG A 140 -10.15 -1.48 -1.06
CA ARG A 140 -9.59 -0.48 -1.96
C ARG A 140 -8.46 0.27 -1.27
N ARG A 141 -7.39 0.51 -2.01
CA ARG A 141 -6.32 1.35 -1.52
C ARG A 141 -6.74 2.83 -1.52
N ASP A 142 -6.57 3.48 -0.39
CA ASP A 142 -6.71 4.92 -0.24
C ASP A 142 -5.31 5.56 -0.29
N ASP A 143 -4.97 6.10 -1.45
CA ASP A 143 -3.67 6.73 -1.68
C ASP A 143 -3.61 8.17 -1.16
N ASP A 144 -4.74 8.79 -0.87
CA ASP A 144 -4.84 10.16 -0.35
C ASP A 144 -5.87 10.27 0.79
N PRO A 145 -5.60 9.64 1.95
CA PRO A 145 -6.51 9.60 3.08
C PRO A 145 -6.76 10.97 3.72
N ASP A 146 -5.98 11.99 3.35
CA ASP A 146 -6.16 13.37 3.77
C ASP A 146 -7.04 14.18 2.79
N SER A 147 -7.42 13.61 1.64
CA SER A 147 -8.31 14.27 0.67
C SER A 147 -9.72 14.40 1.26
N GLY A 148 -10.14 15.61 1.56
CA GLY A 148 -11.45 15.88 2.18
C GLY A 148 -11.39 16.23 3.67
N SER A 149 -10.23 16.21 4.28
CA SER A 149 -10.04 16.74 5.64
C SER A 149 -10.15 18.27 5.62
N GLU A 150 -11.15 18.83 6.31
CA GLU A 150 -11.35 20.29 6.45
C GLU A 150 -10.25 20.96 7.28
N MET A 151 -9.41 20.20 7.95
CA MET A 151 -8.32 20.75 8.74
C MET A 151 -7.02 20.76 7.95
N PRO A 152 -6.45 21.92 7.61
CA PRO A 152 -5.07 22.04 7.19
C PRO A 152 -4.17 21.76 8.41
N VAL A 153 -4.01 20.52 8.77
CA VAL A 153 -3.10 20.14 9.84
C VAL A 153 -1.71 20.11 9.25
N HIS A 154 -1.07 21.28 9.29
CA HIS A 154 0.34 21.40 8.95
C HIS A 154 1.13 20.34 9.72
N PHE A 155 1.82 19.48 8.95
CA PHE A 155 2.69 18.42 9.49
C PHE A 155 2.01 17.17 10.09
N ARG A 156 0.73 16.93 9.87
CA ARG A 156 0.11 15.62 10.10
C ARG A 156 -0.17 14.95 8.75
N TYR A 157 0.36 13.77 8.57
CA TYR A 157 0.17 13.00 7.35
C TYR A 157 -0.34 11.61 7.70
N ARG A 158 -1.41 11.19 7.05
CA ARG A 158 -1.81 9.79 7.03
C ARG A 158 -1.09 9.07 5.90
N LEU A 159 -0.56 7.89 6.17
CA LEU A 159 0.00 7.05 5.13
C LEU A 159 -1.12 6.39 4.34
N PRO A 160 -0.89 6.05 3.06
CA PRO A 160 -1.81 5.24 2.28
C PRO A 160 -2.15 3.94 3.00
N ASP A 161 -3.43 3.58 3.02
CA ASP A 161 -3.92 2.39 3.69
C ASP A 161 -5.01 1.72 2.85
N TYR A 162 -5.48 0.55 3.26
CA TYR A 162 -6.59 -0.15 2.62
C TYR A 162 -7.86 0.05 3.42
N ILE A 163 -8.97 0.31 2.74
CA ILE A 163 -10.31 0.46 3.31
C ILE A 163 -11.25 -0.57 2.71
N GLY A 164 -12.09 -1.18 3.54
CA GLY A 164 -13.16 -2.08 3.09
C GLY A 164 -14.21 -1.30 2.30
N VAL A 165 -14.60 -1.84 1.13
CA VAL A 165 -15.58 -1.16 0.25
C VAL A 165 -16.91 -1.87 0.29
N ASP A 166 -16.93 -3.20 0.25
CA ASP A 166 -18.13 -3.99 0.12
C ASP A 166 -18.06 -5.27 0.97
N GLY A 167 -19.20 -5.96 1.11
CA GLY A 167 -19.32 -7.21 1.86
C GLY A 167 -18.91 -7.07 3.33
N LEU A 168 -18.39 -8.15 3.89
CA LEU A 168 -17.91 -8.18 5.28
C LEU A 168 -16.70 -7.27 5.50
N GLU A 169 -15.81 -7.15 4.50
CA GLU A 169 -14.67 -6.23 4.57
C GLU A 169 -15.13 -4.77 4.72
N GLY A 170 -16.20 -4.38 4.04
CA GLY A 170 -16.77 -3.03 4.16
C GLY A 170 -17.54 -2.82 5.46
N VAL A 171 -18.42 -3.75 5.81
CA VAL A 171 -19.27 -3.62 7.01
C VAL A 171 -18.47 -3.66 8.31
N TYR A 172 -17.44 -4.48 8.37
CA TYR A 172 -16.60 -4.68 9.55
C TYR A 172 -15.20 -4.07 9.42
N ASP A 173 -15.01 -3.11 8.49
CA ASP A 173 -13.72 -2.49 8.23
C ASP A 173 -13.04 -1.96 9.50
N THR A 174 -13.74 -1.26 10.36
CA THR A 174 -13.21 -0.71 11.62
C THR A 174 -12.75 -1.78 12.61
N LEU A 175 -13.39 -2.95 12.61
CA LEU A 175 -13.01 -4.07 13.46
C LEU A 175 -11.83 -4.86 12.87
N LEU A 176 -11.84 -5.07 11.55
CA LEU A 176 -10.84 -5.88 10.86
C LEU A 176 -9.52 -5.15 10.68
N ARG A 177 -9.56 -3.82 10.47
CA ARG A 177 -8.37 -3.01 10.21
C ARG A 177 -7.53 -2.78 11.45
N GLY A 178 -8.15 -2.66 12.63
CA GLY A 178 -7.49 -2.26 13.87
C GLY A 178 -7.18 -0.76 13.92
N GLU A 179 -6.27 -0.37 14.79
CA GLU A 179 -5.91 1.02 15.02
C GLU A 179 -4.51 1.35 14.50
N ALA A 180 -4.42 2.41 13.72
CA ALA A 180 -3.14 2.87 13.19
C ALA A 180 -2.27 3.48 14.29
N GLY A 181 -1.00 3.12 14.32
CA GLY A 181 -0.02 3.78 15.18
C GLY A 181 0.27 5.21 14.74
N ALA A 182 0.81 6.00 15.67
CA ALA A 182 1.23 7.37 15.42
C ALA A 182 2.67 7.60 15.87
N LYS A 183 3.46 8.24 15.00
CA LYS A 183 4.83 8.63 15.31
C LYS A 183 5.12 10.07 14.92
N SER A 184 5.97 10.72 15.67
CA SER A 184 6.49 12.06 15.39
C SER A 184 7.92 11.95 14.88
N ILE A 185 8.21 12.63 13.79
CA ILE A 185 9.56 12.72 13.22
C ILE A 185 10.01 14.18 13.33
N ARG A 186 11.09 14.41 14.05
CA ARG A 186 11.74 15.73 14.08
C ARG A 186 12.76 15.81 12.96
N VAL A 187 12.75 16.93 12.27
CA VAL A 187 13.74 17.24 11.24
C VAL A 187 14.44 18.55 11.57
N ASN A 188 15.74 18.64 11.26
CA ASN A 188 16.46 19.90 11.39
C ASN A 188 16.14 20.85 10.21
N ASN A 189 16.76 22.04 10.21
CA ASN A 189 16.58 23.06 9.18
C ASN A 189 17.04 22.62 7.77
N ILE A 190 17.80 21.53 7.68
CA ILE A 190 18.27 20.91 6.42
C ILE A 190 17.46 19.65 6.10
N SER A 191 16.38 19.37 6.85
CA SER A 191 15.47 18.25 6.70
C SER A 191 16.06 16.86 6.97
N TYR A 192 17.15 16.77 7.73
CA TYR A 192 17.60 15.48 8.26
C TYR A 192 16.76 15.09 9.48
N ARG A 193 16.34 13.84 9.54
CA ARG A 193 15.74 13.27 10.75
C ARG A 193 16.72 13.37 11.91
N THR A 194 16.26 13.96 13.00
CA THR A 194 17.05 14.10 14.24
C THR A 194 16.55 13.18 15.33
N SER A 195 15.25 12.95 15.38
CA SER A 195 14.64 11.97 16.29
C SER A 195 13.33 11.44 15.72
N GLU A 196 12.94 10.28 16.19
CA GLU A 196 11.66 9.65 15.95
C GLU A 196 11.08 9.22 17.29
N ASP A 197 9.88 9.71 17.61
CA ASP A 197 9.17 9.39 18.85
C ASP A 197 7.85 8.71 18.49
N VAL A 198 7.65 7.48 18.95
CA VAL A 198 6.39 6.74 18.78
C VAL A 198 5.42 7.16 19.85
N TRP A 199 4.25 7.68 19.47
CA TRP A 199 3.22 8.16 20.38
C TRP A 199 2.16 7.10 20.66
N ALA A 200 1.83 6.31 19.66
CA ALA A 200 0.92 5.20 19.75
C ALA A 200 1.43 4.03 18.93
N TRP A 201 1.43 2.85 19.48
CA TRP A 201 1.73 1.64 18.74
C TRP A 201 0.50 1.21 17.95
N PRO A 202 0.68 0.63 16.75
CA PRO A 202 -0.45 0.08 16.00
C PRO A 202 -1.05 -1.11 16.74
N GLU A 203 -2.39 -1.19 16.76
CA GLU A 203 -3.12 -2.30 17.33
C GLU A 203 -3.75 -3.14 16.22
N ALA A 204 -3.57 -4.45 16.31
CA ALA A 204 -4.14 -5.38 15.33
C ALA A 204 -5.68 -5.42 15.45
N GLY A 205 -6.37 -5.55 14.33
CA GLY A 205 -7.80 -5.76 14.30
C GLY A 205 -8.21 -7.15 14.77
N TYR A 206 -9.51 -7.37 14.84
CA TYR A 206 -10.11 -8.62 15.28
C TYR A 206 -10.25 -9.63 14.14
N ASP A 207 -10.25 -10.89 14.51
CA ASP A 207 -10.63 -11.98 13.62
C ASP A 207 -12.13 -12.21 13.67
N ILE A 208 -12.78 -12.34 12.52
CA ILE A 208 -14.20 -12.69 12.41
C ILE A 208 -14.30 -14.15 11.98
N VAL A 209 -15.05 -14.94 12.76
CA VAL A 209 -15.39 -16.32 12.42
C VAL A 209 -16.83 -16.34 11.90
N LEU A 210 -16.99 -16.86 10.68
CA LEU A 210 -18.27 -16.97 9.99
C LEU A 210 -18.89 -18.34 10.25
N SER A 211 -20.20 -18.46 10.04
CA SER A 211 -20.89 -19.75 9.98
C SER A 211 -20.61 -20.51 8.69
N LEU A 212 -20.06 -19.85 7.66
CA LEU A 212 -19.69 -20.48 6.40
C LEU A 212 -18.72 -21.63 6.62
N ASP A 213 -18.91 -22.69 5.84
CA ASP A 213 -18.02 -23.82 5.74
C ASP A 213 -17.31 -23.76 4.36
N ARG A 214 -15.98 -23.66 4.40
CA ARG A 214 -15.18 -23.48 3.18
C ARG A 214 -15.40 -24.59 2.15
N ASP A 215 -15.46 -25.82 2.63
CA ASP A 215 -15.52 -26.99 1.73
C ASP A 215 -16.93 -27.13 1.12
N ILE A 216 -17.97 -26.79 1.89
CA ILE A 216 -19.36 -26.72 1.38
C ILE A 216 -19.49 -25.55 0.39
N GLN A 217 -18.91 -24.41 0.70
CA GLN A 217 -18.90 -23.23 -0.19
C GLN A 217 -18.27 -23.57 -1.54
N LEU A 218 -17.08 -24.17 -1.56
CA LEU A 218 -16.39 -24.58 -2.78
C LEU A 218 -17.19 -25.63 -3.59
N ALA A 219 -17.79 -26.60 -2.88
CA ALA A 219 -18.62 -27.60 -3.53
C ALA A 219 -19.88 -26.98 -4.19
N ALA A 220 -20.49 -26.01 -3.53
CA ALA A 220 -21.67 -25.31 -4.03
C ALA A 220 -21.31 -24.42 -5.25
N GLU A 221 -20.17 -23.73 -5.22
CA GLU A 221 -19.66 -22.95 -6.36
C GLU A 221 -19.39 -23.86 -7.56
N ALA A 222 -18.63 -24.93 -7.37
CA ALA A 222 -18.33 -25.91 -8.43
C ALA A 222 -19.59 -26.53 -9.03
N ALA A 223 -20.59 -26.84 -8.20
CA ALA A 223 -21.87 -27.39 -8.67
C ALA A 223 -22.66 -26.39 -9.52
N LEU A 224 -22.61 -25.10 -9.18
CA LEU A 224 -23.29 -24.06 -9.96
C LEU A 224 -22.56 -23.78 -11.28
N GLU A 225 -21.22 -23.71 -11.25
CA GLU A 225 -20.36 -23.49 -12.42
C GLU A 225 -20.41 -24.64 -13.44
N ALA A 226 -20.68 -25.87 -12.98
CA ALA A 226 -20.81 -27.04 -13.85
C ALA A 226 -21.95 -26.90 -14.90
N ASN A 227 -22.87 -25.96 -14.70
CA ASN A 227 -23.94 -25.68 -15.67
C ASN A 227 -23.48 -24.81 -16.86
N GLY A 228 -22.22 -24.37 -16.86
CA GLY A 228 -21.60 -23.63 -17.96
C GLY A 228 -21.21 -22.19 -17.63
N PRO A 229 -20.37 -21.54 -18.46
CA PRO A 229 -19.77 -20.23 -18.18
C PRO A 229 -20.77 -19.07 -18.15
N GLU A 230 -21.95 -19.22 -18.75
CA GLU A 230 -23.01 -18.21 -18.78
C GLU A 230 -24.02 -18.40 -17.63
N THR A 231 -23.73 -19.31 -16.70
CA THR A 231 -24.66 -19.63 -15.61
C THR A 231 -24.85 -18.41 -14.71
N ARG A 232 -26.12 -18.07 -14.48
CA ARG A 232 -26.54 -17.05 -13.50
C ARG A 232 -27.43 -17.69 -12.47
N GLY A 233 -27.07 -17.57 -11.23
CA GLY A 233 -27.85 -18.18 -10.17
C GLY A 233 -27.23 -18.00 -8.79
N ALA A 234 -27.92 -18.52 -7.81
CA ALA A 234 -27.44 -18.51 -6.43
C ALA A 234 -27.72 -19.86 -5.76
N VAL A 235 -26.83 -20.24 -4.83
CA VAL A 235 -27.00 -21.40 -3.96
C VAL A 235 -26.87 -20.93 -2.52
N VAL A 236 -27.84 -21.33 -1.70
CA VAL A 236 -27.80 -21.10 -0.25
C VAL A 236 -27.91 -22.44 0.46
N VAL A 237 -26.93 -22.74 1.29
CA VAL A 237 -26.93 -23.94 2.15
C VAL A 237 -27.05 -23.49 3.60
N MET A 238 -28.08 -23.99 4.28
CA MET A 238 -28.40 -23.59 5.65
C MET A 238 -28.54 -24.82 6.55
N GLU A 239 -28.01 -24.74 7.75
CA GLU A 239 -28.25 -25.72 8.80
C GLU A 239 -29.70 -25.55 9.34
N PRO A 240 -30.59 -26.55 9.19
CA PRO A 240 -32.01 -26.38 9.49
C PRO A 240 -32.32 -26.19 10.97
N HIS A 241 -31.43 -26.64 11.86
CA HIS A 241 -31.66 -26.56 13.31
C HIS A 241 -31.22 -25.23 13.91
N THR A 242 -30.14 -24.64 13.38
CA THR A 242 -29.56 -23.40 13.92
C THR A 242 -29.90 -22.17 13.08
N GLY A 243 -30.18 -22.37 11.77
CA GLY A 243 -30.33 -21.29 10.81
C GLY A 243 -29.00 -20.73 10.27
N ASP A 244 -27.88 -21.35 10.64
CA ASP A 244 -26.55 -20.92 10.19
C ASP A 244 -26.39 -21.13 8.67
N LEU A 245 -25.92 -20.11 7.97
CA LEU A 245 -25.56 -20.21 6.56
C LEU A 245 -24.20 -20.91 6.45
N MET A 246 -24.18 -22.09 5.83
CA MET A 246 -22.98 -22.89 5.59
C MET A 246 -22.34 -22.55 4.24
N ALA A 247 -23.15 -22.18 3.23
CA ALA A 247 -22.68 -21.66 1.98
C ALA A 247 -23.62 -20.59 1.43
N LEU A 248 -23.06 -19.61 0.76
CA LEU A 248 -23.77 -18.53 0.08
C LEU A 248 -23.02 -18.22 -1.22
N VAL A 249 -23.54 -18.71 -2.34
CA VAL A 249 -22.92 -18.59 -3.67
C VAL A 249 -23.80 -17.73 -4.55
N SER A 250 -23.17 -16.89 -5.34
CA SER A 250 -23.83 -16.14 -6.42
C SER A 250 -22.94 -16.09 -7.64
N LEU A 251 -23.50 -16.38 -8.82
CA LEU A 251 -22.83 -16.26 -10.11
C LEU A 251 -23.54 -15.26 -11.01
N PRO A 252 -22.81 -14.52 -11.88
CA PRO A 252 -21.37 -14.60 -12.07
C PRO A 252 -20.58 -14.04 -10.89
N GLY A 253 -19.38 -14.58 -10.69
CA GLY A 253 -18.33 -13.97 -9.89
C GLY A 253 -17.79 -12.68 -10.54
N PHE A 254 -16.76 -12.09 -9.97
CA PHE A 254 -16.06 -10.92 -10.52
C PHE A 254 -14.83 -11.34 -11.28
#